data_f987dcf994f8d0e5ef07f09812bc6cd5
#
_entry.id   f987dcf994f8d0e5ef07f09812bc6cd5
#
_cell.length_a   1.000
_cell.length_b   1.000
_cell.length_c   1.000
_cell.angle_alpha   90.00
_cell.angle_beta   90.00
_cell.angle_gamma   90.00
#
_symmetry.space_group_name_H-M   'P 1'
#
loop_
_entity.id
_entity.type
_entity.pdbx_description
1 polymer ?
#
loop_
_entity_poly.entity_id
_entity_poly.type
_entity_poly.pdbx_seq_one_letter_code
_entity_poly.pdbx_strand_id
1 'polypeptide(L)'
;EVVVTKMITNTGKKYRYLQDGDTVHLSHKNNSFEIEFATLNLFRKNQVIYSYILDNYDKEWSYNEANHRYIEYSKLRPGTYVFKLNAANEVNVWNENPIELTIIIHPAWYQRWIFKIFVLLILLLSVLIIIQQRAKIIYQRREQKRLVAELETQMLQLKQKTLQLQMNPHVIFNTLNSIQQYILNHDVDNA
;
A
#
# COMPACT_ATOMS: atom_id res chain seq x y z
N GLU A 1 16.42 37.94 30.48
CA GLU A 1 15.63 36.74 30.23
C GLU A 1 15.02 36.82 28.84
N VAL A 2 15.10 35.74 28.06
CA VAL A 2 14.49 35.62 26.74
C VAL A 2 13.23 34.79 26.88
N VAL A 3 12.22 35.06 26.08
CA VAL A 3 10.95 34.32 26.07
C VAL A 3 10.51 34.04 24.65
N VAL A 4 9.91 32.87 24.42
CA VAL A 4 9.23 32.56 23.17
C VAL A 4 7.81 33.10 23.26
N THR A 5 7.54 34.12 22.46
CA THR A 5 6.25 34.82 22.50
C THR A 5 5.17 34.07 21.71
N LYS A 6 5.57 33.42 20.61
CA LYS A 6 4.61 32.79 19.73
C LYS A 6 5.30 31.80 18.79
N MET A 7 4.59 30.72 18.47
CA MET A 7 4.94 29.79 17.40
C MET A 7 3.75 29.65 16.46
N ILE A 8 3.95 29.79 15.17
CA ILE A 8 2.91 29.70 14.13
C ILE A 8 3.29 28.56 13.19
N THR A 9 2.36 27.64 12.94
CA THR A 9 2.58 26.59 11.95
C THR A 9 2.09 27.02 10.55
N ASN A 10 2.56 26.36 9.51
CA ASN A 10 2.13 26.59 8.13
C ASN A 10 0.61 26.44 7.90
N THR A 11 -0.12 25.76 8.79
CA THR A 11 -1.60 25.66 8.76
C THR A 11 -2.29 26.76 9.55
N GLY A 12 -1.54 27.73 10.07
CA GLY A 12 -2.06 28.86 10.86
C GLY A 12 -2.35 28.53 12.32
N LYS A 13 -2.01 27.33 12.81
CA LYS A 13 -2.13 27.01 14.24
C LYS A 13 -1.11 27.82 15.03
N LYS A 14 -1.58 28.51 16.08
CA LYS A 14 -0.78 29.40 16.91
C LYS A 14 -0.64 28.83 18.31
N TYR A 15 0.61 28.76 18.79
CA TYR A 15 0.95 28.49 20.19
C TYR A 15 1.51 29.79 20.77
N ARG A 16 1.09 30.16 21.97
CA ARG A 16 1.49 31.42 22.64
C ARG A 16 2.05 31.14 24.01
N TYR A 17 2.98 31.98 24.44
CA TYR A 17 3.56 31.91 25.77
C TYR A 17 4.19 30.57 26.12
N LEU A 18 5.01 30.06 25.19
CA LEU A 18 5.75 28.83 25.41
C LEU A 18 6.83 29.06 26.46
N GLN A 19 6.86 28.22 27.47
CA GLN A 19 7.78 28.25 28.57
C GLN A 19 8.93 27.26 28.37
N ASP A 20 9.98 27.42 29.13
CA ASP A 20 11.08 26.48 29.16
C ASP A 20 10.61 25.08 29.54
N GLY A 21 11.08 24.06 28.81
CA GLY A 21 10.67 22.66 28.97
C GLY A 21 9.35 22.26 28.28
N ASP A 22 8.63 23.23 27.68
CA ASP A 22 7.36 22.90 26.99
C ASP A 22 7.56 21.94 25.81
N THR A 23 6.55 21.06 25.63
CA THR A 23 6.52 20.12 24.50
C THR A 23 5.37 20.46 23.57
N VAL A 24 5.69 20.69 22.29
CA VAL A 24 4.72 20.99 21.24
C VAL A 24 4.58 19.80 20.32
N HIS A 25 3.35 19.25 20.22
CA HIS A 25 3.03 18.16 19.31
C HIS A 25 2.47 18.69 17.99
N LEU A 26 3.15 18.40 16.89
CA LEU A 26 2.77 18.76 15.53
C LEU A 26 2.38 17.53 14.74
N SER A 27 1.39 17.69 13.84
CA SER A 27 1.05 16.65 12.86
C SER A 27 2.01 16.74 11.66
N HIS A 28 2.09 15.69 10.87
CA HIS A 28 2.88 15.68 9.64
C HIS A 28 2.55 16.81 8.65
N LYS A 29 1.34 17.40 8.74
CA LYS A 29 0.92 18.54 7.92
C LYS A 29 1.50 19.87 8.43
N ASN A 30 1.82 19.93 9.73
CA ASN A 30 2.36 21.11 10.41
C ASN A 30 3.87 20.99 10.58
N ASN A 31 4.57 20.60 9.51
CA ASN A 31 6.00 20.35 9.51
C ASN A 31 6.85 21.59 9.16
N SER A 32 6.22 22.74 9.10
CA SER A 32 6.87 24.03 8.93
C SER A 32 6.26 24.99 9.94
N PHE A 33 7.12 25.75 10.61
CA PHE A 33 6.69 26.67 11.64
C PHE A 33 7.66 27.84 11.78
N GLU A 34 7.14 28.94 12.28
CA GLU A 34 7.85 30.15 12.64
C GLU A 34 7.79 30.33 14.15
N ILE A 35 8.93 30.66 14.77
CA ILE A 35 9.03 30.94 16.19
C ILE A 35 9.39 32.41 16.35
N GLU A 36 8.51 33.17 17.01
CA GLU A 36 8.75 34.54 17.42
C GLU A 36 9.24 34.57 18.89
N PHE A 37 10.24 35.38 19.18
CA PHE A 37 10.81 35.51 20.52
C PHE A 37 11.14 36.96 20.87
N ALA A 38 11.23 37.23 22.12
CA ALA A 38 11.58 38.56 22.63
C ALA A 38 12.36 38.45 23.94
N THR A 39 13.15 39.51 24.26
CA THR A 39 13.71 39.67 25.58
C THR A 39 12.81 40.55 26.45
N LEU A 40 12.70 40.20 27.73
CA LEU A 40 11.96 40.99 28.72
C LEU A 40 12.70 42.23 29.17
N ASN A 41 13.90 42.48 28.68
CA ASN A 41 14.70 43.62 29.07
C ASN A 41 14.20 44.91 28.38
N LEU A 42 13.58 45.77 29.15
CA LEU A 42 12.91 47.00 28.69
C LEU A 42 13.88 48.15 28.32
N PHE A 43 15.16 48.08 28.71
CA PHE A 43 15.99 49.28 28.69
C PHE A 43 16.83 49.48 27.42
N ARG A 44 17.14 48.46 26.61
CA ARG A 44 17.89 48.64 25.35
C ARG A 44 17.55 47.55 24.31
N LYS A 45 16.49 47.78 23.57
CA LYS A 45 15.95 46.77 22.59
C LYS A 45 16.87 46.49 21.40
N ASN A 46 17.82 47.34 21.08
CA ASN A 46 18.55 47.31 19.79
C ASN A 46 19.96 46.67 19.85
N GLN A 47 20.38 46.14 20.98
CA GLN A 47 21.72 45.59 21.16
C GLN A 47 21.75 44.20 21.76
N VAL A 48 20.69 43.41 21.52
CA VAL A 48 20.62 42.02 21.96
C VAL A 48 21.00 41.10 20.80
N ILE A 49 21.90 40.17 21.02
CA ILE A 49 22.23 39.10 20.07
C ILE A 49 21.52 37.85 20.53
N TYR A 50 20.85 37.20 19.61
CA TYR A 50 20.20 35.92 19.87
C TYR A 50 21.02 34.79 19.24
N SER A 51 21.19 33.69 19.96
CA SER A 51 21.70 32.43 19.40
C SER A 51 20.66 31.37 19.53
N TYR A 52 20.54 30.52 18.50
CA TYR A 52 19.56 29.46 18.49
C TYR A 52 20.10 28.25 17.74
N ILE A 53 19.54 27.08 18.06
CA ILE A 53 19.81 25.83 17.39
C ILE A 53 18.57 24.94 17.50
N LEU A 54 18.27 24.20 16.44
CA LEU A 54 17.28 23.12 16.46
C LEU A 54 18.04 21.79 16.43
N ASP A 55 18.21 21.18 17.59
CA ASP A 55 18.89 19.90 17.72
C ASP A 55 18.20 18.84 16.83
N ASN A 56 18.95 17.95 16.24
CA ASN A 56 18.56 16.97 15.22
C ASN A 56 18.23 17.55 13.84
N TYR A 57 18.43 18.87 13.64
CA TYR A 57 18.29 19.52 12.34
C TYR A 57 19.51 20.39 12.01
N ASP A 58 19.85 21.35 12.87
CA ASP A 58 20.97 22.24 12.69
C ASP A 58 22.27 21.56 13.15
N LYS A 59 23.39 21.88 12.48
CA LYS A 59 24.72 21.38 12.86
C LYS A 59 25.45 22.30 13.81
N GLU A 60 25.15 23.58 13.71
CA GLU A 60 25.85 24.66 14.45
C GLU A 60 24.85 25.69 14.92
N TRP A 61 25.24 26.45 15.95
CA TRP A 61 24.46 27.56 16.43
C TRP A 61 24.37 28.67 15.38
N SER A 62 23.17 29.17 15.17
CA SER A 62 22.90 30.35 14.36
C SER A 62 22.70 31.56 15.21
N TYR A 63 23.02 32.74 14.67
CA TYR A 63 22.98 33.99 15.37
C TYR A 63 22.11 35.00 14.65
N ASN A 64 21.23 35.72 15.39
CA ASN A 64 20.38 36.77 14.87
C ASN A 64 20.61 38.07 15.65
N GLU A 65 20.59 39.19 14.94
CA GLU A 65 20.61 40.52 15.56
C GLU A 65 19.21 40.90 16.08
N ALA A 66 19.19 41.93 16.94
CA ALA A 66 18.00 42.41 17.65
C ALA A 66 16.75 42.69 16.75
N ASN A 67 16.97 42.98 15.49
CA ASN A 67 15.91 43.29 14.54
C ASN A 67 15.19 42.06 13.94
N HIS A 68 15.81 40.88 14.01
CA HIS A 68 15.26 39.62 13.50
C HIS A 68 14.82 38.75 14.68
N ARG A 69 13.54 38.89 15.08
CA ARG A 69 12.95 38.22 16.25
C ARG A 69 12.08 37.02 15.87
N TYR A 70 12.30 36.49 14.72
CA TYR A 70 11.61 35.27 14.25
C TYR A 70 12.58 34.35 13.52
N ILE A 71 12.28 33.07 13.57
CA ILE A 71 13.04 32.00 12.91
C ILE A 71 12.05 31.09 12.26
N GLU A 72 12.30 30.75 11.01
CA GLU A 72 11.46 29.86 10.24
C GLU A 72 12.17 28.52 9.99
N TYR A 73 11.49 27.44 10.32
CA TYR A 73 11.88 26.09 9.95
C TYR A 73 10.84 25.50 9.00
N SER A 74 11.28 24.93 7.87
CA SER A 74 10.37 24.43 6.86
C SER A 74 10.65 22.98 6.47
N LYS A 75 9.57 22.22 6.20
CA LYS A 75 9.61 20.84 5.68
C LYS A 75 10.42 19.87 6.55
N LEU A 76 10.31 19.98 7.85
CA LEU A 76 10.94 19.06 8.78
C LEU A 76 10.36 17.64 8.62
N ARG A 77 11.21 16.64 8.81
CA ARG A 77 10.79 15.24 8.81
C ARG A 77 10.10 14.89 10.13
N PRO A 78 9.25 13.85 10.18
CA PRO A 78 8.75 13.33 11.45
C PRO A 78 9.90 12.94 12.37
N GLY A 79 9.84 13.41 13.61
CA GLY A 79 10.89 13.22 14.60
C GLY A 79 10.72 14.13 15.80
N THR A 80 11.64 14.01 16.75
CA THR A 80 11.74 14.88 17.93
C THR A 80 12.90 15.84 17.75
N TYR A 81 12.63 17.11 17.95
CA TYR A 81 13.58 18.21 17.86
C TYR A 81 13.59 18.98 19.16
N VAL A 82 14.72 19.50 19.56
CA VAL A 82 14.84 20.41 20.71
C VAL A 82 15.31 21.75 20.20
N PHE A 83 14.43 22.74 20.25
CA PHE A 83 14.77 24.12 19.95
C PHE A 83 15.37 24.78 21.17
N LYS A 84 16.59 25.29 21.04
CA LYS A 84 17.30 26.00 22.09
C LYS A 84 17.51 27.45 21.68
N LEU A 85 17.15 28.37 22.54
CA LEU A 85 17.26 29.80 22.31
C LEU A 85 17.99 30.45 23.47
N ASN A 86 19.00 31.21 23.14
CA ASN A 86 19.78 32.02 24.12
C ASN A 86 19.85 33.48 23.67
N ALA A 87 20.16 34.36 24.57
CA ALA A 87 20.37 35.79 24.31
C ALA A 87 21.56 36.35 25.09
N ALA A 88 22.33 37.20 24.41
CA ALA A 88 23.40 37.96 25.00
C ALA A 88 23.05 39.45 25.07
N ASN A 89 23.61 40.11 26.09
CA ASN A 89 23.53 41.56 26.21
C ASN A 89 24.62 42.27 25.37
N GLU A 90 24.65 43.58 25.42
CA GLU A 90 25.63 44.46 24.71
C GLU A 90 27.09 44.11 25.00
N VAL A 91 27.38 43.53 26.15
CA VAL A 91 28.75 43.21 26.62
C VAL A 91 29.09 41.72 26.32
N ASN A 92 28.30 41.07 25.47
CA ASN A 92 28.46 39.66 25.11
C ASN A 92 28.33 38.67 26.28
N VAL A 93 27.60 39.03 27.31
CA VAL A 93 27.28 38.13 28.42
C VAL A 93 26.00 37.38 28.06
N TRP A 94 26.15 36.07 27.88
CA TRP A 94 25.05 35.15 27.53
C TRP A 94 24.24 34.80 28.78
N ASN A 95 22.96 34.52 28.57
CA ASN A 95 22.10 33.98 29.63
C ASN A 95 22.61 32.58 30.05
N GLU A 96 22.69 32.33 31.37
CA GLU A 96 23.22 31.06 31.90
C GLU A 96 22.37 29.85 31.47
N ASN A 97 21.05 30.04 31.35
CA ASN A 97 20.10 28.98 30.95
C ASN A 97 19.40 29.34 29.64
N PRO A 98 19.71 28.66 28.54
CA PRO A 98 18.92 28.80 27.33
C PRO A 98 17.49 28.26 27.53
N ILE A 99 16.52 28.81 26.85
CA ILE A 99 15.18 28.25 26.79
C ILE A 99 15.20 27.01 25.86
N GLU A 100 14.61 25.91 26.30
CA GLU A 100 14.51 24.69 25.57
C GLU A 100 13.04 24.35 25.28
N LEU A 101 12.67 24.14 24.00
CA LEU A 101 11.35 23.71 23.60
C LEU A 101 11.46 22.38 22.86
N THR A 102 10.72 21.37 23.29
CA THR A 102 10.67 20.10 22.60
C THR A 102 9.56 20.13 21.54
N ILE A 103 9.91 19.86 20.28
CA ILE A 103 8.98 19.86 19.16
C ILE A 103 8.92 18.44 18.59
N ILE A 104 7.74 17.80 18.69
CA ILE A 104 7.51 16.43 18.22
C ILE A 104 6.63 16.47 16.98
N ILE A 105 7.18 16.08 15.83
CA ILE A 105 6.43 15.98 14.57
C ILE A 105 6.04 14.52 14.37
N HIS A 106 4.74 14.24 14.43
CA HIS A 106 4.20 12.91 14.27
C HIS A 106 4.18 12.47 12.81
N PRO A 107 4.57 11.21 12.50
CA PRO A 107 4.44 10.68 11.15
C PRO A 107 2.99 10.55 10.72
N ALA A 108 2.74 10.61 9.41
CA ALA A 108 1.42 10.35 8.84
C ALA A 108 0.97 8.93 9.18
N TRP A 109 -0.35 8.74 9.34
CA TRP A 109 -0.94 7.45 9.70
C TRP A 109 -0.59 6.32 8.71
N TYR A 110 -0.47 6.63 7.41
CA TYR A 110 -0.07 5.67 6.37
C TYR A 110 1.43 5.32 6.40
N GLN A 111 2.27 6.10 7.08
CA GLN A 111 3.69 5.80 7.26
C GLN A 111 3.93 4.83 8.42
N ARG A 112 2.95 4.63 9.27
CA ARG A 112 3.04 3.70 10.41
C ARG A 112 3.11 2.27 9.89
N TRP A 113 3.93 1.45 10.53
CA TRP A 113 4.15 0.05 10.16
C TRP A 113 2.87 -0.79 10.13
N ILE A 114 1.90 -0.49 11.02
CA ILE A 114 0.58 -1.14 11.08
C ILE A 114 -0.18 -0.98 9.76
N PHE A 115 -0.15 0.21 9.16
CA PHE A 115 -0.80 0.44 7.87
C PHE A 115 -0.15 -0.36 6.74
N LYS A 116 1.18 -0.47 6.74
CA LYS A 116 1.92 -1.28 5.74
C LYS A 116 1.55 -2.76 5.83
N ILE A 117 1.41 -3.30 7.07
CA ILE A 117 0.96 -4.68 7.30
C ILE A 117 -0.48 -4.86 6.80
N PHE A 118 -1.37 -3.92 7.08
CA PHE A 118 -2.75 -3.98 6.63
C PHE A 118 -2.86 -4.03 5.10
N VAL A 119 -2.10 -3.19 4.39
CA VAL A 119 -2.03 -3.21 2.91
C VAL A 119 -1.49 -4.55 2.40
N LEU A 120 -0.43 -5.09 3.03
CA LEU A 120 0.13 -6.39 2.66
C LEU A 120 -0.90 -7.51 2.82
N LEU A 121 -1.67 -7.48 3.90
CA LEU A 121 -2.71 -8.48 4.17
C LEU A 121 -3.84 -8.43 3.14
N ILE A 122 -4.27 -7.24 2.73
CA ILE A 122 -5.26 -7.07 1.65
C ILE A 122 -4.73 -7.64 0.33
N LEU A 123 -3.46 -7.36 0.00
CA LEU A 123 -2.82 -7.91 -1.20
C LEU A 123 -2.79 -9.45 -1.17
N LEU A 124 -2.41 -10.05 -0.05
CA LEU A 124 -2.41 -11.50 0.13
C LEU A 124 -3.81 -12.10 -0.05
N LEU A 125 -4.81 -11.51 0.58
CA LEU A 125 -6.22 -11.94 0.42
C LEU A 125 -6.68 -11.84 -1.03
N SER A 126 -6.35 -10.76 -1.73
CA SER A 126 -6.72 -10.59 -3.14
C SER A 126 -6.10 -11.69 -4.03
N VAL A 127 -4.84 -12.03 -3.80
CA VAL A 127 -4.16 -13.12 -4.51
C VAL A 127 -4.83 -14.47 -4.24
N LEU A 128 -5.18 -14.77 -2.98
CA LEU A 128 -5.88 -16.00 -2.63
C LEU A 128 -7.24 -16.10 -3.32
N ILE A 129 -8.01 -15.02 -3.37
CA ILE A 129 -9.30 -14.97 -4.07
C ILE A 129 -9.11 -15.24 -5.58
N ILE A 130 -8.10 -14.65 -6.20
CA ILE A 130 -7.79 -14.85 -7.61
C ILE A 130 -7.44 -16.33 -7.87
N ILE A 131 -6.59 -16.93 -7.02
CA ILE A 131 -6.21 -18.35 -7.14
C ILE A 131 -7.45 -19.25 -7.04
N GLN A 132 -8.31 -19.01 -6.05
CA GLN A 132 -9.55 -19.78 -5.87
C GLN A 132 -10.48 -19.66 -7.08
N GLN A 133 -10.66 -18.46 -7.62
CA GLN A 133 -11.47 -18.26 -8.84
C GLN A 133 -10.88 -18.99 -10.04
N ARG A 134 -9.57 -18.93 -10.24
CA ARG A 134 -8.88 -19.65 -11.32
C ARG A 134 -9.03 -21.16 -11.17
N ALA A 135 -8.84 -21.68 -9.96
CA ALA A 135 -9.03 -23.10 -9.67
C ALA A 135 -10.45 -23.56 -9.99
N LYS A 136 -11.48 -22.79 -9.59
CA LYS A 136 -12.88 -23.07 -9.87
C LYS A 136 -13.17 -23.12 -11.38
N ILE A 137 -12.66 -22.15 -12.14
CA ILE A 137 -12.83 -22.10 -13.59
C ILE A 137 -12.17 -23.31 -14.27
N ILE A 138 -10.97 -23.69 -13.84
CA ILE A 138 -10.25 -24.87 -14.39
C ILE A 138 -11.04 -26.14 -14.09
N TYR A 139 -11.56 -26.29 -12.87
CA TYR A 139 -12.37 -27.43 -12.48
C TYR A 139 -13.64 -27.55 -13.35
N GLN A 140 -14.38 -26.47 -13.51
CA GLN A 140 -15.60 -26.44 -14.36
C GLN A 140 -15.30 -26.79 -15.83
N ARG A 141 -14.18 -26.28 -16.37
CA ARG A 141 -13.76 -26.61 -17.74
C ARG A 141 -13.39 -28.09 -17.89
N ARG A 142 -12.79 -28.72 -16.89
CA ARG A 142 -12.49 -30.16 -16.90
C ARG A 142 -13.76 -31.00 -16.87
N GLU A 143 -14.72 -30.62 -16.05
CA GLU A 143 -16.02 -31.26 -15.93
C GLU A 143 -16.79 -31.21 -17.28
N GLN A 144 -16.86 -30.04 -17.89
CA GLN A 144 -17.49 -29.89 -19.21
C GLN A 144 -16.83 -30.74 -20.28
N LYS A 145 -15.50 -30.81 -20.34
CA LYS A 145 -14.79 -31.67 -21.29
C LYS A 145 -15.07 -33.15 -21.07
N ARG A 146 -15.17 -33.59 -19.80
CA ARG A 146 -15.56 -34.99 -19.49
C ARG A 146 -16.97 -35.31 -19.99
N LEU A 147 -17.92 -34.41 -19.71
CA LEU A 147 -19.30 -34.60 -20.16
C LEU A 147 -19.43 -34.66 -21.70
N VAL A 148 -18.70 -33.76 -22.39
CA VAL A 148 -18.68 -33.77 -23.86
C VAL A 148 -18.11 -35.10 -24.39
N ALA A 149 -16.98 -35.56 -23.85
CA ALA A 149 -16.37 -36.84 -24.27
C ALA A 149 -17.28 -38.04 -23.99
N GLU A 150 -18.03 -38.03 -22.90
CA GLU A 150 -19.01 -39.08 -22.57
C GLU A 150 -20.18 -39.07 -23.56
N LEU A 151 -20.71 -37.89 -23.88
CA LEU A 151 -21.78 -37.76 -24.91
C LEU A 151 -21.32 -38.22 -26.29
N GLU A 152 -20.07 -37.89 -26.69
CA GLU A 152 -19.49 -38.35 -27.95
C GLU A 152 -19.40 -39.88 -28.00
N THR A 153 -18.97 -40.54 -26.92
CA THR A 153 -18.91 -42.00 -26.82
C THR A 153 -20.30 -42.64 -26.90
N GLN A 154 -21.28 -42.07 -26.21
CA GLN A 154 -22.68 -42.54 -26.31
C GLN A 154 -23.23 -42.38 -27.71
N MET A 155 -22.99 -41.28 -28.40
CA MET A 155 -23.39 -41.04 -29.78
C MET A 155 -22.77 -42.05 -30.73
N LEU A 156 -21.48 -42.38 -30.58
CA LEU A 156 -20.81 -43.41 -31.39
C LEU A 156 -21.42 -44.80 -31.16
N GLN A 157 -21.71 -45.16 -29.91
CA GLN A 157 -22.37 -46.44 -29.59
C GLN A 157 -23.77 -46.53 -30.19
N LEU A 158 -24.56 -45.45 -30.11
CA LEU A 158 -25.88 -45.39 -30.73
C LEU A 158 -25.81 -45.53 -32.26
N LYS A 159 -24.84 -44.86 -32.89
CA LYS A 159 -24.60 -44.94 -34.31
C LYS A 159 -24.23 -46.37 -34.76
N GLN A 160 -23.35 -47.05 -34.01
CA GLN A 160 -23.02 -48.45 -34.28
C GLN A 160 -24.23 -49.36 -34.14
N LYS A 161 -25.03 -49.17 -33.08
CA LYS A 161 -26.25 -49.96 -32.88
C LYS A 161 -27.30 -49.76 -34.01
N THR A 162 -27.42 -48.51 -34.46
CA THR A 162 -28.32 -48.19 -35.61
C THR A 162 -27.86 -48.87 -36.90
N LEU A 163 -26.52 -48.82 -37.16
CA LEU A 163 -25.97 -49.52 -38.33
C LEU A 163 -26.20 -51.04 -38.27
N GLN A 164 -25.99 -51.64 -37.06
CA GLN A 164 -26.30 -53.11 -36.89
C GLN A 164 -27.77 -53.43 -37.09
N LEU A 165 -28.71 -52.56 -36.68
CA LEU A 165 -30.15 -52.77 -36.91
C LEU A 165 -30.54 -52.56 -38.39
N GLN A 166 -29.86 -51.73 -39.14
CA GLN A 166 -30.06 -51.50 -40.57
C GLN A 166 -29.51 -52.67 -41.39
N MET A 167 -28.50 -53.38 -40.90
CA MET A 167 -28.08 -54.65 -41.47
C MET A 167 -29.10 -55.75 -41.10
N ASN A 168 -30.23 -55.83 -41.81
CA ASN A 168 -31.25 -56.77 -41.51
C ASN A 168 -30.67 -58.20 -41.60
N PRO A 169 -30.50 -58.92 -40.46
CA PRO A 169 -29.88 -60.25 -40.47
C PRO A 169 -30.59 -61.23 -41.37
N HIS A 170 -31.89 -61.06 -41.50
CA HIS A 170 -32.70 -61.91 -42.33
C HIS A 170 -32.39 -61.79 -43.84
N VAL A 171 -32.06 -60.58 -44.32
CA VAL A 171 -31.63 -60.37 -45.71
C VAL A 171 -30.31 -61.07 -46.02
N ILE A 172 -29.36 -60.92 -45.08
CA ILE A 172 -28.02 -61.52 -45.18
C ILE A 172 -28.16 -63.08 -45.19
N PHE A 173 -28.91 -63.62 -44.23
CA PHE A 173 -29.15 -65.05 -44.16
C PHE A 173 -29.83 -65.56 -45.41
N ASN A 174 -30.87 -64.89 -45.95
CA ASN A 174 -31.54 -65.25 -47.15
C ASN A 174 -30.63 -65.19 -48.38
N THR A 175 -29.79 -64.17 -48.47
CA THR A 175 -28.84 -64.06 -49.59
C THR A 175 -27.76 -65.16 -49.52
N LEU A 176 -27.24 -65.44 -48.33
CA LEU A 176 -26.29 -66.55 -48.13
C LEU A 176 -26.87 -67.87 -48.43
N ASN A 177 -28.10 -68.16 -47.97
CA ASN A 177 -28.84 -69.41 -48.31
C ASN A 177 -29.07 -69.51 -49.79
N SER A 178 -29.42 -68.43 -50.47
CA SER A 178 -29.64 -68.46 -51.94
C SER A 178 -28.31 -68.70 -52.68
N ILE A 179 -27.23 -68.15 -52.26
CA ILE A 179 -25.87 -68.37 -52.79
C ILE A 179 -25.45 -69.82 -52.56
N GLN A 180 -25.69 -70.37 -51.35
CA GLN A 180 -25.38 -71.74 -50.99
C GLN A 180 -26.16 -72.72 -51.81
N GLN A 181 -27.47 -72.47 -52.01
CA GLN A 181 -28.33 -73.27 -52.85
C GLN A 181 -27.89 -73.22 -54.31
N TYR A 182 -27.47 -72.08 -54.82
CA TYR A 182 -26.95 -71.94 -56.19
C TYR A 182 -25.65 -72.71 -56.39
N ILE A 183 -24.71 -72.70 -55.40
CA ILE A 183 -23.47 -73.45 -55.46
C ILE A 183 -23.76 -74.98 -55.45
N LEU A 184 -24.65 -75.46 -54.55
CA LEU A 184 -25.04 -76.88 -54.47
C LEU A 184 -25.71 -77.40 -55.71
N ASN A 185 -26.55 -76.59 -56.36
CA ASN A 185 -27.22 -77.03 -57.61
C ASN A 185 -26.31 -77.06 -58.83
N HIS A 186 -25.23 -76.23 -58.85
CA HIS A 186 -24.23 -76.20 -59.91
C HIS A 186 -23.17 -77.32 -59.80
N ASP A 187 -22.93 -77.85 -58.62
CA ASP A 187 -22.02 -79.00 -58.44
C ASP A 187 -22.68 -80.36 -58.83
N VAL A 188 -24.00 -80.38 -58.96
CA VAL A 188 -24.73 -81.59 -59.33
C VAL A 188 -24.82 -81.80 -60.84
N ASP A 189 -24.64 -80.75 -61.68
CA ASP A 189 -24.70 -80.84 -63.14
C ASP A 189 -23.29 -81.14 -63.76
N ASN A 190 -22.23 -81.30 -62.95
CA ASN A 190 -20.90 -81.64 -63.46
C ASN A 190 -20.33 -82.99 -62.91
N ALA A 191 -21.19 -83.91 -62.45
CA ALA A 191 -20.79 -85.26 -61.99
C ALA A 191 -21.33 -86.40 -62.98
#